data_8d39064c95b8bb26742d658d0e37b7c0
#
_entry.id   8d39064c95b8bb26742d658d0e37b7c0
#
_cell.length_a   1.000
_cell.length_b   1.000
_cell.length_c   1.000
_cell.angle_alpha   90.00
_cell.angle_beta   90.00
_cell.angle_gamma   90.00
#
_symmetry.space_group_name_H-M   'P 1'
#
loop_
_entity.id
_entity.type
_entity.pdbx_description
1 polymer ?
#
loop_
_entity_poly.entity_id
_entity_poly.type
_entity_poly.pdbx_seq_one_letter_code
_entity_poly.pdbx_strand_id
1 'polypeptide(L)'
;MIRINNISKKFGDVDAVSNVSFEVSEPQMIGIIGRSGAGKSTLLRMINRLVDATDGDVFFQSENVSNYTGSKKRKWQSDCAMIFQQFNLVPRLDVLTNVILGRLNEQPTLRSILAFFSKAERDEALSILERFGIIETALQ
;
A
#
# COMPACT_ATOMS: atom_id res chain seq x y z
N MET A 1 -1.95 17.32 3.22
CA MET A 1 -3.37 17.32 3.60
C MET A 1 -4.08 16.19 2.85
N ILE A 2 -4.81 15.35 3.58
CA ILE A 2 -5.68 14.32 3.00
C ILE A 2 -7.10 14.55 3.49
N ARG A 3 -8.10 14.45 2.61
CA ARG A 3 -9.51 14.63 2.95
C ARG A 3 -10.32 13.47 2.38
N ILE A 4 -11.08 12.84 3.24
CA ILE A 4 -12.02 11.78 2.93
C ILE A 4 -13.41 12.39 2.96
N ASN A 5 -14.19 12.19 1.90
CA ASN A 5 -15.50 12.81 1.73
C ASN A 5 -16.56 11.76 1.42
N ASN A 6 -17.43 11.50 2.40
CA ASN A 6 -18.59 10.60 2.33
C ASN A 6 -18.28 9.22 1.73
N ILE A 7 -17.07 8.68 2.04
CA ILE A 7 -16.62 7.45 1.42
C ILE A 7 -17.41 6.25 1.93
N SER A 8 -17.89 5.43 1.01
CA SER A 8 -18.68 4.23 1.30
C SER A 8 -18.20 3.04 0.48
N LYS A 9 -18.35 1.84 1.01
CA LYS A 9 -18.05 0.59 0.33
C LYS A 9 -19.07 -0.47 0.59
N LYS A 10 -19.66 -0.98 -0.48
CA LYS A 10 -20.50 -2.19 -0.48
C LYS A 10 -19.77 -3.36 -1.15
N PHE A 11 -19.93 -4.54 -0.58
CA PHE A 11 -19.57 -5.82 -1.18
C PHE A 11 -20.84 -6.66 -1.31
N GLY A 12 -21.42 -6.73 -2.50
CA GLY A 12 -22.76 -7.25 -2.68
C GLY A 12 -23.77 -6.47 -1.82
N ASP A 13 -24.48 -7.17 -0.95
CA ASP A 13 -25.47 -6.56 -0.05
C ASP A 13 -24.90 -6.09 1.30
N VAL A 14 -23.59 -6.24 1.51
CA VAL A 14 -22.95 -5.88 2.78
C VAL A 14 -22.32 -4.50 2.69
N ASP A 15 -22.78 -3.59 3.55
CA ASP A 15 -22.16 -2.28 3.77
C ASP A 15 -20.92 -2.44 4.67
N ALA A 16 -19.73 -2.48 4.06
CA ALA A 16 -18.48 -2.61 4.79
C ALA A 16 -17.98 -1.30 5.39
N VAL A 17 -18.26 -0.18 4.72
CA VAL A 17 -17.97 1.20 5.17
C VAL A 17 -19.13 2.07 4.71
N SER A 18 -19.65 2.92 5.59
CA SER A 18 -20.79 3.78 5.29
C SER A 18 -20.49 5.22 5.65
N ASN A 19 -20.50 6.10 4.65
CA ASN A 19 -20.50 7.56 4.74
C ASN A 19 -19.44 8.12 5.70
N VAL A 20 -18.18 7.70 5.57
CA VAL A 20 -17.08 8.15 6.42
C VAL A 20 -16.49 9.42 5.83
N SER A 21 -16.37 10.46 6.66
CA SER A 21 -15.73 11.73 6.31
C SER A 21 -14.80 12.18 7.41
N PHE A 22 -13.59 12.57 7.05
CA PHE A 22 -12.63 13.26 7.95
C PHE A 22 -11.54 13.93 7.13
N GLU A 23 -10.79 14.80 7.81
CA GLU A 23 -9.68 15.53 7.20
C GLU A 23 -8.43 15.44 8.07
N VAL A 24 -7.29 15.31 7.41
CA VAL A 24 -5.96 15.33 8.01
C VAL A 24 -5.21 16.48 7.37
N SER A 25 -5.16 17.62 8.06
CA SER A 25 -4.59 18.86 7.53
C SER A 25 -3.07 18.93 7.63
N GLU A 26 -2.48 18.20 8.59
CA GLU A 26 -1.03 18.17 8.84
C GLU A 26 -0.55 16.74 9.12
N PRO A 27 0.76 16.46 8.97
CA PRO A 27 1.31 15.14 9.28
C PRO A 27 1.08 14.77 10.74
N GLN A 28 0.36 13.68 10.98
CA GLN A 28 0.05 13.18 12.32
C GLN A 28 -0.23 11.67 12.29
N MET A 29 -0.17 11.04 13.46
CA MET A 29 -0.58 9.67 13.65
C MET A 29 -2.07 9.62 13.99
N ILE A 30 -2.83 8.82 13.22
CA ILE A 30 -4.28 8.64 13.41
C ILE A 30 -4.56 7.19 13.75
N GLY A 31 -5.25 6.96 14.86
CA GLY A 31 -5.75 5.65 15.26
C GLY A 31 -7.20 5.43 14.81
N ILE A 32 -7.47 4.34 14.07
CA ILE A 32 -8.81 3.90 13.72
C ILE A 32 -9.17 2.70 14.60
N ILE A 33 -10.10 2.88 15.52
CA ILE A 33 -10.49 1.90 16.52
C ILE A 33 -11.89 1.36 16.22
N GLY A 34 -12.12 0.09 16.47
CA GLY A 34 -13.42 -0.57 16.30
C GLY A 34 -13.31 -2.08 16.37
N ARG A 35 -14.45 -2.76 16.50
CA ARG A 35 -14.54 -4.23 16.56
C ARG A 35 -13.96 -4.90 15.30
N SER A 36 -13.70 -6.21 15.38
CA SER A 36 -13.42 -7.01 14.18
C SER A 36 -14.59 -6.91 13.20
N GLY A 37 -14.32 -6.79 11.92
CA GLY A 37 -15.36 -6.61 10.89
C GLY A 37 -15.90 -5.18 10.73
N ALA A 38 -15.50 -4.21 11.55
CA ALA A 38 -16.01 -2.82 11.48
C ALA A 38 -15.51 -1.99 10.26
N GLY A 39 -14.94 -2.63 9.25
CA GLY A 39 -14.52 -1.95 8.02
C GLY A 39 -13.19 -1.20 8.07
N LYS A 40 -12.44 -1.22 9.18
CA LYS A 40 -11.17 -0.46 9.34
C LYS A 40 -10.15 -0.73 8.23
N SER A 41 -9.87 -2.00 7.97
CA SER A 41 -8.93 -2.39 6.90
C SER A 41 -9.47 -2.07 5.51
N THR A 42 -10.79 -2.11 5.31
CA THR A 42 -11.45 -1.70 4.08
C THR A 42 -11.26 -0.21 3.86
N LEU A 43 -11.49 0.62 4.89
CA LEU A 43 -11.27 2.06 4.82
C LEU A 43 -9.82 2.40 4.44
N LEU A 44 -8.82 1.79 5.08
CA LEU A 44 -7.42 1.99 4.74
C LEU A 44 -7.11 1.59 3.29
N ARG A 45 -7.68 0.45 2.82
CA ARG A 45 -7.51 0.01 1.43
C ARG A 45 -8.23 0.90 0.42
N MET A 46 -9.27 1.63 0.83
CA MET A 46 -9.92 2.63 -0.03
C MET A 46 -9.07 3.90 -0.14
N ILE A 47 -8.44 4.34 0.95
CA ILE A 47 -7.57 5.52 0.95
C ILE A 47 -6.39 5.33 0.00
N ASN A 48 -5.73 4.17 0.01
CA ASN A 48 -4.63 3.86 -0.90
C ASN A 48 -5.07 3.29 -2.26
N ARG A 49 -6.38 3.24 -2.53
CA ARG A 49 -6.95 2.77 -3.80
C ARG A 49 -6.63 1.30 -4.15
N LEU A 50 -6.34 0.46 -3.16
CA LEU A 50 -6.32 -1.01 -3.34
C LEU A 50 -7.73 -1.57 -3.47
N VAL A 51 -8.71 -0.90 -2.87
CA VAL A 51 -10.13 -1.16 -3.05
C VAL A 51 -10.77 0.15 -3.49
N ASP A 52 -11.50 0.13 -4.59
CA ASP A 52 -12.24 1.31 -5.04
C ASP A 52 -13.50 1.50 -4.20
N ALA A 53 -13.78 2.73 -3.81
CA ALA A 53 -15.01 3.09 -3.12
C ALA A 53 -16.24 2.81 -4.02
N THR A 54 -17.38 2.54 -3.40
CA THR A 54 -18.66 2.48 -4.10
C THR A 54 -19.23 3.89 -4.29
N ASP A 55 -18.98 4.76 -3.30
CA ASP A 55 -19.39 6.16 -3.31
C ASP A 55 -18.41 6.99 -2.48
N GLY A 56 -18.43 8.32 -2.73
CA GLY A 56 -17.54 9.27 -2.06
C GLY A 56 -16.13 9.32 -2.63
N ASP A 57 -15.33 10.23 -2.10
CA ASP A 57 -14.05 10.61 -2.68
C ASP A 57 -12.92 10.72 -1.65
N VAL A 58 -11.72 10.46 -2.12
CA VAL A 58 -10.46 10.73 -1.43
C VAL A 58 -9.74 11.86 -2.15
N PHE A 59 -9.36 12.88 -1.40
CA PHE A 59 -8.56 14.00 -1.90
C PHE A 59 -7.20 14.01 -1.23
N PHE A 60 -6.17 14.23 -2.02
CA PHE A 60 -4.82 14.52 -1.54
C PHE A 60 -4.41 15.90 -2.04
N GLN A 61 -4.15 16.82 -1.10
CA GLN A 61 -4.01 18.23 -1.39
C GLN A 61 -5.27 18.76 -2.12
N SER A 62 -5.16 19.22 -3.36
CA SER A 62 -6.27 19.70 -4.20
C SER A 62 -6.77 18.66 -5.20
N GLU A 63 -6.08 17.51 -5.34
CA GLU A 63 -6.41 16.50 -6.35
C GLU A 63 -7.35 15.43 -5.81
N ASN A 64 -8.37 15.06 -6.58
CA ASN A 64 -9.23 13.93 -6.30
C ASN A 64 -8.56 12.64 -6.77
N VAL A 65 -7.97 11.90 -5.82
CA VAL A 65 -7.28 10.64 -6.10
C VAL A 65 -8.24 9.50 -6.42
N SER A 66 -9.52 9.63 -6.11
CA SER A 66 -10.56 8.65 -6.47
C SER A 66 -10.71 8.53 -8.00
N ASN A 67 -10.39 9.58 -8.73
CA ASN A 67 -10.48 9.63 -10.19
C ASN A 67 -9.20 9.14 -10.90
N TYR A 68 -8.15 8.79 -10.16
CA TYR A 68 -6.91 8.33 -10.78
C TYR A 68 -7.09 6.98 -11.46
N THR A 69 -6.55 6.84 -12.67
CA THR A 69 -6.54 5.61 -13.46
C THR A 69 -5.12 5.30 -13.97
N GLY A 70 -4.90 4.10 -14.46
CA GLY A 70 -3.66 3.71 -15.12
C GLY A 70 -2.40 4.01 -14.30
N SER A 71 -1.46 4.74 -14.86
CA SER A 71 -0.18 5.10 -14.24
C SER A 71 -0.33 6.01 -13.02
N LYS A 72 -1.29 6.96 -13.04
CA LYS A 72 -1.57 7.85 -11.89
C LYS A 72 -2.04 7.04 -10.67
N LYS A 73 -2.94 6.06 -10.87
CA LYS A 73 -3.40 5.18 -9.78
C LYS A 73 -2.25 4.36 -9.21
N ARG A 74 -1.42 3.76 -10.08
CA ARG A 74 -0.24 2.99 -9.63
C ARG A 74 0.75 3.85 -8.84
N LYS A 75 1.00 5.08 -9.32
CA LYS A 75 1.86 6.00 -8.59
C LYS A 75 1.31 6.33 -7.21
N TRP A 76 0.02 6.66 -7.10
CA TRP A 76 -0.62 6.89 -5.81
C TRP A 76 -0.49 5.70 -4.86
N GLN A 77 -0.71 4.48 -5.36
CA GLN A 77 -0.56 3.24 -4.59
C GLN A 77 0.88 3.03 -4.11
N SER A 78 1.87 3.41 -4.93
CA SER A 78 3.28 3.37 -4.58
C SER A 78 3.67 4.42 -3.53
N ASP A 79 3.09 5.61 -3.61
CA ASP A 79 3.34 6.70 -2.66
C ASP A 79 2.69 6.43 -1.28
N CYS A 80 1.71 5.51 -1.22
CA CYS A 80 1.04 5.09 0.01
C CYS A 80 1.65 3.80 0.56
N ALA A 81 2.70 3.90 1.39
CA ALA A 81 3.25 2.73 2.07
C ALA A 81 2.19 2.06 2.96
N MET A 82 2.00 0.75 2.82
CA MET A 82 1.03 -0.01 3.61
C MET A 82 1.67 -1.24 4.24
N ILE A 83 1.55 -1.36 5.55
CA ILE A 83 1.92 -2.59 6.28
C ILE A 83 0.65 -3.42 6.45
N PHE A 84 0.64 -4.60 5.86
CA PHE A 84 -0.49 -5.52 5.95
C PHE A 84 -0.41 -6.36 7.22
N GLN A 85 -1.56 -6.79 7.73
CA GLN A 85 -1.65 -7.70 8.86
C GLN A 85 -1.04 -9.08 8.54
N GLN A 86 -1.19 -9.54 7.32
CA GLN A 86 -0.41 -10.65 6.75
C GLN A 86 0.78 -10.04 6.03
N PHE A 87 1.98 -10.51 6.30
CA PHE A 87 3.24 -9.90 5.84
C PHE A 87 3.40 -9.88 4.32
N ASN A 88 2.54 -10.57 3.56
CA ASN A 88 2.54 -10.66 2.09
C ASN A 88 3.89 -11.08 1.50
N LEU A 89 4.67 -11.85 2.26
CA LEU A 89 5.89 -12.44 1.77
C LEU A 89 5.56 -13.57 0.79
N VAL A 90 6.42 -13.75 -0.20
CA VAL A 90 6.37 -14.89 -1.12
C VAL A 90 7.18 -16.04 -0.52
N PRO A 91 6.57 -17.09 0.04
CA PRO A 91 7.27 -18.12 0.86
C PRO A 91 8.31 -18.95 0.09
N ARG A 92 8.28 -18.90 -1.25
CA ARG A 92 9.19 -19.64 -2.13
C ARG A 92 10.43 -18.85 -2.52
N LEU A 93 10.51 -17.59 -2.09
CA LEU A 93 11.61 -16.68 -2.39
C LEU A 93 12.37 -16.40 -1.10
N ASP A 94 13.68 -16.25 -1.23
CA ASP A 94 14.53 -15.84 -0.12
C ASP A 94 14.17 -14.43 0.38
N VAL A 95 14.69 -14.09 1.56
CA VAL A 95 14.40 -12.79 2.22
C VAL A 95 14.90 -11.63 1.37
N LEU A 96 16.09 -11.74 0.78
CA LEU A 96 16.67 -10.71 -0.08
C LEU A 96 15.75 -10.41 -1.28
N THR A 97 15.29 -11.46 -1.95
CA THR A 97 14.37 -11.34 -3.09
C THR A 97 13.04 -10.71 -2.65
N ASN A 98 12.48 -11.12 -1.51
CA ASN A 98 11.26 -10.50 -0.97
C ASN A 98 11.43 -9.00 -0.70
N VAL A 99 12.58 -8.56 -0.19
CA VAL A 99 12.88 -7.12 0.01
C VAL A 99 12.94 -6.38 -1.32
N ILE A 100 13.62 -6.96 -2.33
CA ILE A 100 13.74 -6.34 -3.67
C ILE A 100 12.36 -6.22 -4.35
N LEU A 101 11.48 -7.22 -4.17
CA LEU A 101 10.11 -7.18 -4.72
C LEU A 101 9.31 -5.97 -4.24
N GLY A 102 9.60 -5.42 -3.07
CA GLY A 102 8.97 -4.20 -2.56
C GLY A 102 9.17 -2.97 -3.47
N ARG A 103 10.17 -3.00 -4.35
CA ARG A 103 10.51 -1.90 -5.28
C ARG A 103 10.16 -2.17 -6.75
N LEU A 104 9.38 -3.21 -7.03
CA LEU A 104 9.02 -3.57 -8.42
C LEU A 104 8.33 -2.44 -9.21
N ASN A 105 7.69 -1.49 -8.50
CA ASN A 105 7.04 -0.34 -9.14
C ASN A 105 8.02 0.60 -9.85
N GLU A 106 9.27 0.60 -9.46
CA GLU A 106 10.32 1.46 -9.99
C GLU A 106 11.02 0.85 -11.20
N GLN A 107 10.70 -0.42 -11.51
CA GLN A 107 11.38 -1.18 -12.55
C GLN A 107 10.55 -1.33 -13.83
N PRO A 108 11.21 -1.43 -15.00
CA PRO A 108 10.54 -1.81 -16.24
C PRO A 108 9.90 -3.21 -16.10
N THR A 109 8.66 -3.36 -16.51
CA THR A 109 7.84 -4.57 -16.38
C THR A 109 8.54 -5.86 -16.87
N LEU A 110 9.34 -5.77 -17.94
CA LEU A 110 10.06 -6.92 -18.50
C LEU A 110 11.14 -7.46 -17.54
N ARG A 111 11.86 -6.60 -16.84
CA ARG A 111 12.88 -6.98 -15.85
C ARG A 111 12.26 -7.64 -14.62
N SER A 112 11.11 -7.11 -14.20
CA SER A 112 10.34 -7.64 -13.06
C SER A 112 9.87 -9.08 -13.31
N ILE A 113 9.41 -9.39 -14.54
CA ILE A 113 8.93 -10.72 -14.91
C ILE A 113 10.07 -11.75 -14.92
N LEU A 114 11.27 -11.35 -15.33
CA LEU A 114 12.43 -12.24 -15.42
C LEU A 114 13.23 -12.36 -14.12
N ALA A 115 12.82 -11.67 -13.06
CA ALA A 115 13.52 -11.60 -11.75
C ALA A 115 15.01 -11.25 -11.88
N PHE A 116 15.41 -10.51 -12.91
CA PHE A 116 16.78 -10.03 -13.08
C PHE A 116 17.01 -8.77 -12.24
N PHE A 117 17.58 -8.96 -11.07
CA PHE A 117 17.96 -7.85 -10.18
C PHE A 117 19.42 -7.47 -10.43
N SER A 118 19.65 -6.17 -10.59
CA SER A 118 20.99 -5.62 -10.72
C SER A 118 21.80 -5.77 -9.43
N LYS A 119 23.13 -5.67 -9.53
CA LYS A 119 23.99 -5.65 -8.35
C LYS A 119 23.61 -4.52 -7.39
N ALA A 120 23.32 -3.33 -7.90
CA ALA A 120 22.95 -2.17 -7.09
C ALA A 120 21.68 -2.42 -6.27
N GLU A 121 20.65 -3.06 -6.84
CA GLU A 121 19.41 -3.42 -6.12
C GLU A 121 19.66 -4.45 -5.02
N ARG A 122 20.53 -5.40 -5.27
CA ARG A 122 20.93 -6.38 -4.26
C ARG A 122 21.73 -5.75 -3.12
N ASP A 123 22.71 -4.90 -3.45
CA ASP A 123 23.53 -4.19 -2.47
C ASP A 123 22.68 -3.29 -1.58
N GLU A 124 21.69 -2.59 -2.16
CA GLU A 124 20.74 -1.76 -1.41
C GLU A 124 19.83 -2.61 -0.49
N ALA A 125 19.29 -3.71 -0.98
CA ALA A 125 18.47 -4.60 -0.18
C ALA A 125 19.29 -5.22 0.98
N LEU A 126 20.54 -5.61 0.75
CA LEU A 126 21.44 -6.07 1.81
C LEU A 126 21.70 -4.98 2.84
N SER A 127 21.93 -3.74 2.43
CA SER A 127 22.09 -2.60 3.35
C SER A 127 20.84 -2.39 4.23
N ILE A 128 19.65 -2.58 3.68
CA ILE A 128 18.40 -2.53 4.46
C ILE A 128 18.37 -3.64 5.48
N LEU A 129 18.65 -4.88 5.10
CA LEU A 129 18.69 -6.04 6.01
C LEU A 129 19.72 -5.87 7.13
N GLU A 130 20.90 -5.30 6.81
CA GLU A 130 21.94 -4.96 7.79
C GLU A 130 21.44 -3.94 8.81
N ARG A 131 20.77 -2.87 8.36
CA ARG A 131 20.18 -1.85 9.26
C ARG A 131 19.16 -2.44 10.24
N PHE A 132 18.46 -3.49 9.85
CA PHE A 132 17.53 -4.21 10.72
C PHE A 132 18.18 -5.35 11.51
N GLY A 133 19.48 -5.61 11.34
CA GLY A 133 20.21 -6.67 12.05
C GLY A 133 19.81 -8.08 11.64
N ILE A 134 19.29 -8.27 10.42
CA ILE A 134 18.81 -9.57 9.91
C ILE A 134 19.51 -9.98 8.60
N ILE A 135 20.69 -9.46 8.34
CA ILE A 135 21.45 -9.77 7.10
C ILE A 135 21.77 -11.27 6.96
N GLU A 136 21.98 -11.98 8.08
CA GLU A 136 22.27 -13.42 8.08
C GLU A 136 21.13 -14.26 7.53
N THR A 137 19.91 -13.72 7.50
CA THR A 137 18.72 -14.40 6.98
C THR A 137 18.49 -14.14 5.47
N ALA A 138 19.35 -13.35 4.81
CA ALA A 138 19.13 -12.87 3.44
C ALA A 138 18.85 -13.98 2.42
N LEU A 139 19.44 -15.15 2.58
CA LEU A 139 19.32 -16.30 1.68
C LEU A 139 18.43 -17.44 2.24
N GLN A 140 17.66 -17.18 3.27
CA GLN A 140 16.70 -18.14 3.85
C GLN A 140 15.33 -18.06 3.17
#